data_c3e713c9d4f7cf4c734783f6d757e77d
#
_entry.id   c3e713c9d4f7cf4c734783f6d757e77d
#
_cell.length_a   1.000
_cell.length_b   1.000
_cell.length_c   1.000
_cell.angle_alpha   90.00
_cell.angle_beta   90.00
_cell.angle_gamma   90.00
#
_symmetry.space_group_name_H-M   'P 1'
#
loop_
_entity.id
_entity.type
_entity.pdbx_description
1 polymer ?
#
loop_
_entity_poly.entity_id
_entity_poly.type
_entity_poly.pdbx_seq_one_letter_code
_entity_poly.pdbx_strand_id
1 'polypeptide(L)'
;MRMALTTLAMSAALVATDASAQGIDLTGRYRCVVLCLSGAPGGFAFITQNGWDLNLVNDAGEPARGWIDYPGHLWVPDANQGAIYSVDGVTIQFDRGTIWQRAIDEPLPPPGRRRR
;
A
#
# COMPACT_ATOMS: atom_id res chain seq x y z
N MET A 1 28.31 -11.75 38.69
CA MET A 1 27.69 -11.74 38.83
C MET A 1 26.86 -10.94 38.35
N ARG A 2 26.36 -10.60 38.21
CA ARG A 2 25.61 -9.82 38.04
C ARG A 2 25.38 -9.33 36.75
N MET A 3 25.73 -9.54 35.93
CA MET A 3 25.73 -8.96 34.80
C MET A 3 24.77 -9.42 33.91
N ALA A 4 24.08 -10.24 34.03
CA ALA A 4 23.19 -10.74 33.20
C ALA A 4 22.08 -9.92 32.83
N LEU A 5 21.84 -9.00 33.54
CA LEU A 5 20.82 -8.24 33.29
C LEU A 5 20.76 -7.51 32.09
N THR A 6 21.75 -7.16 31.57
CA THR A 6 21.70 -6.28 30.49
C THR A 6 21.07 -6.81 29.29
N THR A 7 21.01 -8.02 29.08
CA THR A 7 20.53 -8.49 27.89
C THR A 7 19.11 -8.29 27.66
N LEU A 8 18.39 -8.18 28.62
CA LEU A 8 17.05 -7.97 28.46
C LEU A 8 16.62 -6.84 27.66
N ALA A 9 17.22 -5.82 27.73
CA ALA A 9 16.84 -4.62 27.11
C ALA A 9 16.75 -4.74 25.64
N MET A 10 17.57 -5.50 25.08
CA MET A 10 17.61 -5.54 23.73
C MET A 10 16.46 -6.14 23.07
N SER A 11 15.83 -7.05 23.61
CA SER A 11 14.76 -7.65 23.00
C SER A 11 13.64 -6.75 22.67
N ALA A 12 13.41 -5.84 23.48
CA ALA A 12 12.35 -4.95 23.30
C ALA A 12 12.52 -4.12 22.06
N ALA A 13 13.70 -3.76 21.80
CA ALA A 13 13.96 -2.90 20.69
C ALA A 13 13.65 -3.59 19.39
N LEU A 14 13.87 -4.84 19.30
CA LEU A 14 13.61 -5.53 18.11
C LEU A 14 12.16 -5.54 17.71
N VAL A 15 11.31 -5.63 18.63
CA VAL A 15 9.93 -5.65 18.35
C VAL A 15 9.48 -4.37 17.73
N ALA A 16 9.96 -3.30 18.25
CA ALA A 16 9.58 -2.01 17.73
C ALA A 16 10.07 -1.86 16.32
N THR A 17 11.20 -2.39 16.03
CA THR A 17 11.77 -2.25 14.74
C THR A 17 10.96 -2.98 13.70
N ASP A 18 10.40 -4.09 14.03
CA ASP A 18 9.62 -4.81 13.09
C ASP A 18 8.43 -4.03 12.64
N ALA A 19 7.79 -3.36 13.50
CA ALA A 19 6.64 -2.57 13.14
C ALA A 19 7.03 -1.50 12.17
N SER A 20 8.17 -0.90 12.36
CA SER A 20 8.61 0.13 11.49
C SER A 20 9.01 -0.41 10.15
N ALA A 21 9.47 -1.60 10.08
CA ALA A 21 9.97 -2.15 8.86
C ALA A 21 8.89 -2.28 7.79
N GLN A 22 7.66 -2.38 8.17
CA GLN A 22 6.61 -2.45 7.19
C GLN A 22 6.32 -1.10 6.59
N GLY A 23 6.69 -0.05 7.26
CA GLY A 23 6.51 1.29 6.77
C GLY A 23 5.06 1.68 6.69
N ILE A 24 4.68 2.24 5.57
CA ILE A 24 3.38 2.81 5.43
C ILE A 24 2.34 1.76 5.22
N ASP A 25 1.13 2.03 5.63
CA ASP A 25 -0.01 1.15 5.42
C ASP A 25 -0.60 1.53 4.06
N LEU A 26 -0.63 0.61 3.16
CA LEU A 26 -1.12 0.87 1.81
C LEU A 26 -2.63 0.74 1.68
N THR A 27 -3.32 0.42 2.75
CA THR A 27 -4.78 0.31 2.71
C THR A 27 -5.38 1.63 2.28
N GLY A 28 -6.21 1.61 1.28
CA GLY A 28 -6.88 2.81 0.85
C GLY A 28 -7.36 2.73 -0.58
N ARG A 29 -7.89 3.83 -1.04
CA ARG A 29 -8.40 3.97 -2.39
C ARG A 29 -7.36 4.70 -3.22
N TYR A 30 -7.16 4.23 -4.42
CA TYR A 30 -6.18 4.80 -5.33
C TYR A 30 -6.86 5.13 -6.64
N ARG A 31 -6.28 6.05 -7.37
CA ARG A 31 -6.78 6.40 -8.68
C ARG A 31 -5.73 6.02 -9.69
N CYS A 32 -6.11 5.33 -10.74
CA CYS A 32 -5.15 4.98 -11.78
C CYS A 32 -4.89 6.19 -12.65
N VAL A 33 -3.64 6.52 -12.88
CA VAL A 33 -3.28 7.71 -13.65
C VAL A 33 -2.50 7.41 -14.93
N VAL A 34 -1.85 6.25 -15.01
CA VAL A 34 -1.07 5.91 -16.20
C VAL A 34 -1.30 4.46 -16.54
N LEU A 35 -1.46 4.16 -17.82
CA LEU A 35 -1.63 2.82 -18.34
C LEU A 35 -2.65 2.00 -17.57
N CYS A 36 -3.83 2.53 -17.52
CA CYS A 36 -4.90 1.97 -16.70
C CYS A 36 -5.56 0.78 -17.37
N LEU A 37 -5.90 -0.21 -16.56
CA LEU A 37 -6.51 -1.42 -17.08
C LEU A 37 -7.91 -1.19 -17.56
N SER A 38 -8.59 -0.22 -17.03
CA SER A 38 -9.91 0.10 -17.49
C SER A 38 -9.89 0.87 -18.81
N GLY A 39 -8.72 1.23 -19.28
CA GLY A 39 -8.59 1.92 -20.56
C GLY A 39 -8.67 3.42 -20.48
N ALA A 40 -8.95 3.96 -19.32
CA ALA A 40 -9.04 5.41 -19.15
C ALA A 40 -8.52 5.81 -17.78
N PRO A 41 -7.88 6.94 -17.67
CA PRO A 41 -7.40 7.39 -16.36
C PRO A 41 -8.57 7.73 -15.45
N GLY A 42 -8.33 7.70 -14.18
CA GLY A 42 -9.33 8.09 -13.20
C GLY A 42 -10.10 6.97 -12.57
N GLY A 43 -9.93 5.75 -13.04
CA GLY A 43 -10.58 4.61 -12.40
C GLY A 43 -10.02 4.34 -11.03
N PHE A 44 -10.83 3.84 -10.13
CA PHE A 44 -10.38 3.60 -8.78
C PHE A 44 -9.89 2.17 -8.57
N ALA A 45 -8.87 2.05 -7.77
CA ALA A 45 -8.36 0.77 -7.33
C ALA A 45 -8.32 0.81 -5.81
N PHE A 46 -8.26 -0.33 -5.18
CA PHE A 46 -8.31 -0.42 -3.74
C PHE A 46 -7.28 -1.41 -3.23
N ILE A 47 -6.70 -1.13 -2.10
CA ILE A 47 -5.78 -2.05 -1.44
C ILE A 47 -6.21 -2.20 0.01
N THR A 48 -6.18 -3.41 0.51
CA THR A 48 -6.32 -3.67 1.94
C THR A 48 -5.07 -4.41 2.38
N GLN A 49 -4.39 -3.90 3.36
CA GLN A 49 -3.16 -4.49 3.86
C GLN A 49 -3.38 -5.11 5.22
N ASN A 50 -2.88 -6.33 5.39
CA ASN A 50 -2.96 -7.00 6.67
C ASN A 50 -1.57 -7.56 6.92
N GLY A 51 -0.77 -6.87 7.71
CA GLY A 51 0.63 -7.23 7.90
C GLY A 51 1.40 -7.06 6.61
N TRP A 52 1.93 -8.13 6.08
CA TRP A 52 2.64 -8.08 4.82
C TRP A 52 1.75 -8.49 3.65
N ASP A 53 0.56 -8.99 3.92
CA ASP A 53 -0.35 -9.47 2.88
C ASP A 53 -1.21 -8.36 2.32
N LEU A 54 -1.48 -8.41 1.05
CA LEU A 54 -2.29 -7.40 0.39
C LEU A 54 -3.42 -8.04 -0.39
N ASN A 55 -4.58 -7.39 -0.34
CA ASN A 55 -5.67 -7.71 -1.23
C ASN A 55 -5.87 -6.48 -2.09
N LEU A 56 -5.87 -6.67 -3.40
CA LEU A 56 -6.01 -5.56 -4.31
C LEU A 56 -7.24 -5.72 -5.18
N VAL A 57 -7.85 -4.61 -5.53
CA VAL A 57 -8.87 -4.60 -6.58
C VAL A 57 -8.39 -3.57 -7.56
N ASN A 58 -8.12 -3.95 -8.80
CA ASN A 58 -7.53 -3.03 -9.74
C ASN A 58 -8.59 -2.10 -10.33
N ASP A 59 -8.18 -1.18 -11.16
CA ASP A 59 -9.09 -0.20 -11.70
C ASP A 59 -10.09 -0.78 -12.69
N ALA A 60 -9.93 -2.03 -13.07
CA ALA A 60 -10.94 -2.73 -13.86
C ALA A 60 -11.87 -3.55 -12.97
N GLY A 61 -11.72 -3.45 -11.67
CA GLY A 61 -12.60 -4.15 -10.72
C GLY A 61 -12.21 -5.59 -10.45
N GLU A 62 -11.03 -6.00 -10.84
CA GLU A 62 -10.60 -7.38 -10.68
C GLU A 62 -9.79 -7.55 -9.42
N PRO A 63 -10.09 -8.57 -8.62
CA PRO A 63 -9.35 -8.78 -7.39
C PRO A 63 -8.02 -9.49 -7.65
N ALA A 64 -7.06 -9.25 -6.80
CA ALA A 64 -5.77 -9.92 -6.86
C ALA A 64 -5.17 -9.95 -5.46
N ARG A 65 -4.30 -10.91 -5.21
CA ARG A 65 -3.62 -11.00 -3.96
C ARG A 65 -2.18 -10.67 -4.17
N GLY A 66 -1.56 -10.13 -3.18
CA GLY A 66 -0.14 -9.83 -3.24
C GLY A 66 0.43 -9.73 -1.86
N TRP A 67 1.67 -9.30 -1.78
CA TRP A 67 2.31 -9.09 -0.49
C TRP A 67 3.47 -8.12 -0.65
N ILE A 68 3.89 -7.54 0.46
CA ILE A 68 5.07 -6.71 0.49
C ILE A 68 6.23 -7.66 0.66
N ASP A 69 7.07 -7.79 -0.34
CA ASP A 69 8.20 -8.72 -0.29
C ASP A 69 9.42 -8.06 0.35
N TYR A 70 9.52 -6.75 0.30
CA TYR A 70 10.47 -6.02 1.12
C TYR A 70 10.00 -4.57 1.15
N PRO A 71 10.48 -3.77 2.09
CA PRO A 71 9.98 -2.41 2.24
C PRO A 71 10.15 -1.62 0.94
N GLY A 72 9.08 -1.02 0.50
CA GLY A 72 9.07 -0.22 -0.73
C GLY A 72 8.67 -1.01 -1.96
N HIS A 73 8.47 -2.32 -1.83
CA HIS A 73 8.18 -3.15 -2.98
C HIS A 73 7.10 -4.17 -2.67
N LEU A 74 6.25 -4.43 -3.63
CA LEU A 74 5.24 -5.46 -3.46
C LEU A 74 5.23 -6.38 -4.68
N TRP A 75 4.68 -7.55 -4.50
CA TRP A 75 4.59 -8.55 -5.54
C TRP A 75 3.14 -9.01 -5.69
N VAL A 76 2.66 -9.10 -6.92
CA VAL A 76 1.30 -9.53 -7.21
C VAL A 76 1.37 -10.71 -8.17
N PRO A 77 1.39 -11.92 -7.64
CA PRO A 77 1.55 -13.10 -8.50
C PRO A 77 0.43 -13.27 -9.50
N ASP A 78 -0.78 -12.88 -9.15
CA ASP A 78 -1.89 -13.00 -10.09
C ASP A 78 -1.66 -12.19 -11.35
N ALA A 79 -0.95 -11.10 -11.26
CA ALA A 79 -0.63 -10.27 -12.39
C ALA A 79 0.79 -10.51 -12.90
N ASN A 80 1.51 -11.37 -12.22
CA ASN A 80 2.90 -11.68 -12.54
C ASN A 80 3.75 -10.43 -12.64
N GLN A 81 3.62 -9.54 -11.71
CA GLN A 81 4.41 -8.32 -11.70
C GLN A 81 4.54 -7.77 -10.29
N GLY A 82 5.55 -6.97 -10.10
CA GLY A 82 5.75 -6.26 -8.85
C GLY A 82 5.48 -4.80 -9.01
N ALA A 83 5.66 -4.07 -7.95
CA ALA A 83 5.50 -2.62 -7.96
C ALA A 83 6.35 -2.00 -6.89
N ILE A 84 6.73 -0.76 -7.10
CA ILE A 84 7.39 0.00 -6.06
C ILE A 84 6.40 1.03 -5.56
N TYR A 85 6.52 1.39 -4.30
CA TYR A 85 5.64 2.41 -3.75
C TYR A 85 6.49 3.47 -3.06
N SER A 86 5.99 4.71 -3.06
CA SER A 86 6.73 5.81 -2.47
C SER A 86 6.71 5.69 -0.96
N VAL A 87 7.65 6.33 -0.30
CA VAL A 87 7.76 6.24 1.15
C VAL A 87 6.54 6.76 1.87
N ASP A 88 5.77 7.63 1.25
CA ASP A 88 4.56 8.14 1.86
C ASP A 88 3.34 7.31 1.44
N GLY A 89 3.52 6.30 0.61
CA GLY A 89 2.41 5.46 0.20
C GLY A 89 1.45 6.09 -0.78
N VAL A 90 1.81 7.23 -1.35
CA VAL A 90 0.90 7.94 -2.23
C VAL A 90 0.94 7.40 -3.66
N THR A 91 2.08 6.96 -4.11
CA THR A 91 2.25 6.52 -5.49
C THR A 91 2.70 5.08 -5.56
N ILE A 92 2.05 4.28 -6.40
CA ILE A 92 2.46 2.91 -6.64
C ILE A 92 2.69 2.77 -8.13
N GLN A 93 3.89 2.35 -8.50
CA GLN A 93 4.23 2.18 -9.90
C GLN A 93 4.52 0.72 -10.18
N PHE A 94 3.75 0.13 -11.05
CA PHE A 94 3.87 -1.28 -11.37
C PHE A 94 4.93 -1.50 -12.45
N ASP A 95 5.49 -2.68 -12.50
CA ASP A 95 6.56 -3.00 -13.43
C ASP A 95 6.20 -2.75 -14.89
N ARG A 96 4.95 -2.90 -15.22
CA ARG A 96 4.52 -2.70 -16.60
C ARG A 96 4.11 -1.28 -16.91
N GLY A 97 4.35 -0.38 -15.97
CA GLY A 97 4.14 1.04 -16.19
C GLY A 97 2.86 1.64 -15.65
N THR A 98 1.94 0.83 -15.16
CA THR A 98 0.72 1.34 -14.56
C THR A 98 1.07 2.10 -13.29
N ILE A 99 0.47 3.24 -13.10
CA ILE A 99 0.70 4.04 -11.90
C ILE A 99 -0.63 4.35 -11.23
N TRP A 100 -0.67 4.09 -9.94
CA TRP A 100 -1.82 4.44 -9.10
C TRP A 100 -1.37 5.52 -8.12
N GLN A 101 -2.25 6.46 -7.84
CA GLN A 101 -1.99 7.46 -6.82
C GLN A 101 -3.11 7.44 -5.81
N ARG A 102 -2.76 7.56 -4.54
CA ARG A 102 -3.73 7.50 -3.48
C ARG A 102 -4.67 8.69 -3.59
N ALA A 103 -5.95 8.43 -3.46
CA ALA A 103 -6.96 9.47 -3.60
C ALA A 103 -7.18 10.19 -2.28
N ILE A 104 -6.15 10.77 -1.74
CA ILE A 104 -6.24 11.43 -0.46
C ILE A 104 -6.54 12.90 -0.57
N ASP A 105 -6.34 13.47 -1.70
CA ASP A 105 -6.58 14.87 -1.84
C ASP A 105 -7.97 15.14 -2.37
N GLU A 106 -8.83 14.16 -2.38
CA GLU A 106 -10.16 14.37 -2.78
C GLU A 106 -11.04 14.31 -1.59
N PRO A 107 -11.30 15.39 -0.90
CA PRO A 107 -12.11 15.37 0.28
C PRO A 107 -13.52 15.02 -0.06
N LEU A 108 -14.21 14.39 0.86
CA LEU A 108 -15.58 14.08 0.63
C LEU A 108 -16.38 15.35 0.62
N PRO A 109 -17.38 15.48 -0.21
CA PRO A 109 -18.19 16.68 -0.21
C PRO A 109 -18.99 16.76 1.08
N PRO A 110 -19.19 17.92 1.61
CA PRO A 110 -19.98 18.05 2.80
C PRO A 110 -21.40 17.67 2.50
N PRO A 111 -22.07 17.06 3.44
CA PRO A 111 -23.37 16.62 3.20
C PRO A 111 -24.26 17.70 2.85
N GLY A 112 -24.77 18.26 2.53
CA GLY A 112 -25.58 19.26 2.26
C GLY A 112 -25.31 20.05 1.09
N ARG A 113 -24.11 20.14 0.78
CA ARG A 113 -23.79 20.92 -0.21
C ARG A 113 -23.93 20.19 -1.45
N ARG A 114 -23.96 18.98 -1.45
CA ARG A 114 -23.94 18.42 -2.57
C ARG A 114 -25.15 18.49 -3.28
N ARG A 115 -26.17 18.82 -2.76
CA ARG A 115 -27.26 18.87 -3.30
C ARG A 115 -27.49 20.01 -3.98
N ARG A 116 -27.02 20.77 -4.15
CA ARG A 116 -27.27 21.87 -4.69
C ARG A 116 -26.80 21.99 -5.75
#